data_702cd12d1b2e63140328f0cc9923884b
#
_entry.id   702cd12d1b2e63140328f0cc9923884b
#
_cell.length_a   1.000
_cell.length_b   1.000
_cell.length_c   1.000
_cell.angle_alpha   90.00
_cell.angle_beta   90.00
_cell.angle_gamma   90.00
#
_symmetry.space_group_name_H-M   'P 1'
#
loop_
_entity.id
_entity.type
_entity.pdbx_description
1 polymer ?
#
loop_
_entity_poly.entity_id
_entity_poly.type
_entity_poly.pdbx_seq_one_letter_code
_entity_poly.pdbx_strand_id
1 'polypeptide(L)'
;MKASDDPLELEPVLDTLPVGFDALRADALAEGFRQVERLAADWEARTTRFDRDGEALLAARLNGVLAGIGGLTVEPVVPGALRMRRFYVRPAFRRIGVGRKLVTALLAGVDGDRSITVNAAPASITFWESVGFNPDPRDGHTHILSRESV
;
A
#
# COMPACT_ATOMS: atom_id res chain seq x y z
N MET A 1 -8.38 -30.07 1.04
CA MET A 1 -8.46 -29.15 -0.08
C MET A 1 -7.43 -28.05 -0.02
N LYS A 2 -6.82 -27.79 -1.11
CA LYS A 2 -5.79 -26.80 -1.18
C LYS A 2 -6.36 -25.39 -1.35
N ALA A 3 -5.89 -24.44 -0.59
CA ALA A 3 -6.42 -23.09 -0.60
C ALA A 3 -6.05 -22.33 -1.87
N SER A 4 -4.80 -22.39 -2.29
CA SER A 4 -4.34 -21.70 -3.48
C SER A 4 -3.01 -22.27 -3.95
N ASP A 5 -2.83 -22.30 -5.26
CA ASP A 5 -1.55 -22.68 -5.86
C ASP A 5 -0.67 -21.46 -6.14
N ASP A 6 -1.22 -20.26 -5.97
CA ASP A 6 -0.47 -19.03 -6.20
C ASP A 6 0.59 -18.87 -5.11
N PRO A 7 1.89 -18.78 -5.46
CA PRO A 7 2.93 -18.56 -4.47
C PRO A 7 2.85 -17.16 -3.83
N LEU A 8 2.16 -16.23 -4.46
CA LEU A 8 1.97 -14.88 -3.95
C LEU A 8 0.62 -14.75 -3.28
N GLU A 9 0.62 -14.59 -1.96
CA GLU A 9 -0.59 -14.49 -1.17
C GLU A 9 -0.65 -13.15 -0.46
N LEU A 10 -1.87 -12.61 -0.31
CA LEU A 10 -2.12 -11.38 0.42
C LEU A 10 -2.88 -11.70 1.71
N GLU A 11 -2.54 -10.95 2.76
CA GLU A 11 -3.24 -11.09 4.05
C GLU A 11 -3.51 -9.73 4.66
N PRO A 12 -4.65 -9.53 5.32
CA PRO A 12 -4.91 -8.29 6.04
C PRO A 12 -4.02 -8.20 7.28
N VAL A 13 -3.53 -7.00 7.56
CA VAL A 13 -2.79 -6.70 8.79
C VAL A 13 -3.79 -6.08 9.75
N LEU A 14 -4.07 -6.76 10.85
CA LEU A 14 -5.11 -6.36 11.79
C LEU A 14 -4.54 -5.94 13.14
N ASP A 15 -4.30 -6.90 14.03
CA ASP A 15 -3.91 -6.59 15.41
C ASP A 15 -2.41 -6.38 15.59
N THR A 16 -1.60 -7.12 14.82
CA THR A 16 -0.15 -7.07 14.91
C THR A 16 0.47 -6.91 13.54
N LEU A 17 1.64 -6.30 13.48
CA LEU A 17 2.41 -6.22 12.25
C LEU A 17 2.79 -7.64 11.79
N PRO A 18 2.94 -7.86 10.48
CA PRO A 18 3.14 -9.21 9.96
C PRO A 18 4.49 -9.80 10.38
N VAL A 19 4.53 -11.11 10.51
CA VAL A 19 5.80 -11.83 10.74
C VAL A 19 6.74 -11.53 9.58
N GLY A 20 7.99 -11.21 9.89
CA GLY A 20 8.98 -10.81 8.89
C GLY A 20 9.05 -9.30 8.67
N PHE A 21 8.24 -8.53 9.40
CA PHE A 21 8.22 -7.07 9.26
C PHE A 21 9.60 -6.45 9.50
N ASP A 22 10.37 -6.98 10.46
CA ASP A 22 11.70 -6.43 10.76
C ASP A 22 12.65 -6.52 9.57
N ALA A 23 12.60 -7.61 8.80
CA ALA A 23 13.43 -7.75 7.62
C ALA A 23 13.00 -6.79 6.50
N LEU A 24 11.70 -6.62 6.31
CA LEU A 24 11.17 -5.64 5.36
C LEU A 24 11.56 -4.22 5.76
N ARG A 25 11.47 -3.91 7.05
CA ARG A 25 11.87 -2.61 7.59
C ARG A 25 13.35 -2.33 7.36
N ALA A 26 14.20 -3.35 7.57
CA ALA A 26 15.64 -3.22 7.35
C ALA A 26 15.96 -2.94 5.88
N ASP A 27 15.27 -3.60 4.96
CA ASP A 27 15.44 -3.34 3.52
C ASP A 27 15.08 -1.91 3.16
N ALA A 28 13.96 -1.41 3.68
CA ALA A 28 13.51 -0.05 3.41
C ALA A 28 14.51 0.99 3.93
N LEU A 29 15.02 0.79 5.14
CA LEU A 29 16.04 1.67 5.72
C LEU A 29 17.32 1.66 4.91
N ALA A 30 17.75 0.50 4.45
CA ALA A 30 18.96 0.37 3.64
C ALA A 30 18.84 1.13 2.33
N GLU A 31 17.63 1.26 1.80
CA GLU A 31 17.36 2.03 0.59
C GLU A 31 17.11 3.52 0.86
N GLY A 32 17.05 3.94 2.12
CA GLY A 32 16.79 5.33 2.49
C GLY A 32 15.32 5.72 2.49
N PHE A 33 14.41 4.75 2.43
CA PHE A 33 12.96 5.02 2.46
C PHE A 33 12.45 5.05 3.89
N ARG A 34 11.59 6.01 4.19
CA ARG A 34 11.09 6.24 5.55
C ARG A 34 9.67 5.77 5.79
N GLN A 35 8.95 5.37 4.77
CA GLN A 35 7.53 5.02 4.93
C GLN A 35 7.30 3.82 5.86
N VAL A 36 8.22 2.85 5.86
CA VAL A 36 8.09 1.69 6.74
C VAL A 36 8.41 2.07 8.18
N GLU A 37 9.40 2.95 8.40
CA GLU A 37 9.67 3.48 9.74
C GLU A 37 8.48 4.24 10.30
N ARG A 38 7.82 5.04 9.45
CA ARG A 38 6.62 5.76 9.85
C ARG A 38 5.48 4.81 10.18
N LEU A 39 5.34 3.74 9.40
CA LEU A 39 4.36 2.71 9.70
C LEU A 39 4.60 2.10 11.08
N ALA A 40 5.85 1.72 11.38
CA ALA A 40 6.20 1.13 12.66
C ALA A 40 5.92 2.08 13.82
N ALA A 41 6.29 3.36 13.66
CA ALA A 41 6.07 4.37 14.69
C ALA A 41 4.59 4.63 14.92
N ASP A 42 3.81 4.77 13.86
CA ASP A 42 2.37 5.00 13.95
C ASP A 42 1.66 3.80 14.58
N TRP A 43 2.10 2.61 14.25
CA TRP A 43 1.52 1.37 14.78
C TRP A 43 1.76 1.27 16.29
N GLU A 44 2.99 1.52 16.73
CA GLU A 44 3.35 1.49 18.14
C GLU A 44 2.63 2.58 18.93
N ALA A 45 2.56 3.78 18.37
CA ALA A 45 1.87 4.92 19.01
C ALA A 45 0.34 4.85 18.88
N ARG A 46 -0.19 3.91 18.11
CA ARG A 46 -1.62 3.74 17.84
C ARG A 46 -2.26 4.95 17.16
N THR A 47 -1.47 5.72 16.41
CA THR A 47 -1.96 6.91 15.72
C THR A 47 -2.60 6.59 14.38
N THR A 48 -2.13 5.53 13.70
CA THR A 48 -2.74 5.05 12.47
C THR A 48 -2.74 3.54 12.51
N ARG A 49 -3.94 2.92 12.54
CA ARG A 49 -4.11 1.47 12.58
C ARG A 49 -4.83 0.93 11.36
N PHE A 50 -5.15 1.80 10.39
CA PHE A 50 -5.84 1.40 9.16
C PHE A 50 -7.18 0.73 9.44
N ASP A 51 -7.85 1.14 10.49
CA ASP A 51 -9.09 0.52 10.97
C ASP A 51 -10.30 1.45 10.90
N ARG A 52 -10.13 2.64 10.33
CA ARG A 52 -11.27 3.54 10.07
C ARG A 52 -12.02 3.06 8.83
N ASP A 53 -13.23 3.58 8.66
CA ASP A 53 -14.06 3.24 7.50
C ASP A 53 -13.32 3.49 6.19
N GLY A 54 -13.23 2.47 5.35
CA GLY A 54 -12.53 2.53 4.06
C GLY A 54 -11.03 2.29 4.14
N GLU A 55 -10.46 2.27 5.34
CA GLU A 55 -9.02 2.03 5.50
C GLU A 55 -8.68 0.54 5.49
N ALA A 56 -7.48 0.21 5.07
CA ALA A 56 -7.00 -1.17 5.05
C ALA A 56 -5.46 -1.19 5.00
N LEU A 57 -4.89 -2.25 5.49
CA LEU A 57 -3.46 -2.53 5.35
C LEU A 57 -3.30 -4.00 4.97
N LEU A 58 -2.58 -4.25 3.88
CA LEU A 58 -2.34 -5.60 3.37
C LEU A 58 -0.86 -5.91 3.34
N ALA A 59 -0.53 -7.15 3.66
CA ALA A 59 0.82 -7.70 3.51
C ALA A 59 0.81 -8.71 2.38
N ALA A 60 1.89 -8.75 1.61
CA ALA A 60 2.08 -9.72 0.53
C ALA A 60 3.20 -10.68 0.90
N ARG A 61 2.95 -11.99 0.74
CA ARG A 61 3.94 -13.04 0.96
C ARG A 61 4.18 -13.81 -0.32
N LEU A 62 5.44 -14.06 -0.61
CA LEU A 62 5.82 -14.94 -1.71
C LEU A 62 6.41 -16.21 -1.10
N ASN A 63 5.74 -17.34 -1.31
CA ASN A 63 6.14 -18.63 -0.73
C ASN A 63 6.36 -18.52 0.79
N GLY A 64 5.47 -17.79 1.47
CA GLY A 64 5.52 -17.61 2.91
C GLY A 64 6.44 -16.52 3.42
N VAL A 65 7.25 -15.90 2.56
CA VAL A 65 8.18 -14.83 2.94
C VAL A 65 7.54 -13.47 2.70
N LEU A 66 7.60 -12.58 3.69
CA LEU A 66 7.04 -11.24 3.55
C LEU A 66 7.76 -10.46 2.46
N ALA A 67 7.03 -10.09 1.41
CA ALA A 67 7.58 -9.45 0.22
C ALA A 67 7.23 -7.96 0.13
N GLY A 68 6.08 -7.57 0.64
CA GLY A 68 5.63 -6.19 0.53
C GLY A 68 4.47 -5.87 1.45
N ILE A 69 4.16 -4.59 1.54
CA ILE A 69 3.08 -4.08 2.37
C ILE A 69 2.51 -2.81 1.72
N GLY A 70 1.26 -2.52 1.95
CA GLY A 70 0.65 -1.30 1.48
C GLY A 70 -0.72 -1.09 2.08
N GLY A 71 -1.12 0.18 2.22
CA GLY A 71 -2.38 0.50 2.86
C GLY A 71 -3.12 1.67 2.25
N LEU A 72 -4.33 1.84 2.73
CA LEU A 72 -5.21 2.96 2.41
C LEU A 72 -5.62 3.65 3.69
N THR A 73 -5.52 4.98 3.70
CA THR A 73 -6.07 5.80 4.78
C THR A 73 -6.98 6.88 4.19
N VAL A 74 -7.75 7.56 5.05
CA VAL A 74 -8.57 8.69 4.63
C VAL A 74 -7.65 9.79 4.08
N GLU A 75 -8.03 10.35 2.93
CA GLU A 75 -7.27 11.42 2.28
C GLU A 75 -7.61 12.77 2.94
N PRO A 76 -6.61 13.54 3.41
CA PRO A 76 -6.89 14.76 4.16
C PRO A 76 -7.32 15.97 3.31
N VAL A 77 -6.99 16.00 2.03
CA VAL A 77 -7.23 17.19 1.18
C VAL A 77 -8.42 17.00 0.25
N VAL A 78 -8.54 15.83 -0.38
CA VAL A 78 -9.60 15.55 -1.35
C VAL A 78 -10.79 14.90 -0.65
N PRO A 79 -11.93 15.61 -0.52
CA PRO A 79 -13.07 15.06 0.21
C PRO A 79 -13.56 13.73 -0.37
N GLY A 80 -13.81 12.77 0.50
CA GLY A 80 -14.32 11.47 0.13
C GLY A 80 -13.29 10.50 -0.45
N ALA A 81 -12.05 10.94 -0.68
CA ALA A 81 -11.01 10.10 -1.25
C ALA A 81 -10.28 9.31 -0.17
N LEU A 82 -9.59 8.27 -0.61
CA LEU A 82 -8.62 7.53 0.19
C LEU A 82 -7.23 7.81 -0.36
N ARG A 83 -6.22 7.46 0.42
CA ARG A 83 -4.82 7.69 0.05
C ARG A 83 -4.00 6.43 0.23
N MET A 84 -3.22 6.06 -0.80
CA MET A 84 -2.24 4.98 -0.66
C MET A 84 -1.16 5.41 0.31
N ARG A 85 -0.88 4.56 1.30
CA ARG A 85 0.06 4.88 2.37
C ARG A 85 0.96 3.69 2.67
N ARG A 86 2.19 4.01 3.06
CA ARG A 86 3.14 3.02 3.59
C ARG A 86 3.39 1.85 2.63
N PHE A 87 3.39 2.14 1.33
CA PHE A 87 3.53 1.14 0.28
C PHE A 87 5.02 0.84 0.05
N TYR A 88 5.38 -0.43 0.16
CA TYR A 88 6.77 -0.83 -0.05
C TYR A 88 6.86 -2.29 -0.47
N VAL A 89 7.66 -2.55 -1.51
CA VAL A 89 7.99 -3.90 -1.96
C VAL A 89 9.51 -4.08 -1.81
N ARG A 90 9.92 -5.14 -1.13
CA ARG A 90 11.34 -5.41 -0.91
C ARG A 90 12.08 -5.63 -2.23
N PRO A 91 13.36 -5.19 -2.34
CA PRO A 91 14.09 -5.28 -3.62
C PRO A 91 14.12 -6.66 -4.25
N ALA A 92 14.31 -7.71 -3.43
CA ALA A 92 14.38 -9.08 -3.92
C ALA A 92 13.08 -9.58 -4.54
N PHE A 93 11.96 -8.89 -4.30
CA PHE A 93 10.63 -9.32 -4.74
C PHE A 93 10.01 -8.36 -5.76
N ARG A 94 10.80 -7.48 -6.34
CA ARG A 94 10.33 -6.53 -7.35
C ARG A 94 10.25 -7.17 -8.73
N ARG A 95 9.44 -6.57 -9.61
CA ARG A 95 9.27 -6.95 -11.01
C ARG A 95 8.63 -8.31 -11.23
N ILE A 96 7.93 -8.82 -10.22
CA ILE A 96 7.18 -10.07 -10.32
C ILE A 96 5.71 -9.88 -9.98
N GLY A 97 5.25 -8.62 -9.92
CA GLY A 97 3.84 -8.32 -9.76
C GLY A 97 3.34 -8.14 -8.34
N VAL A 98 4.22 -8.12 -7.32
CA VAL A 98 3.81 -7.95 -5.92
C VAL A 98 3.09 -6.62 -5.71
N GLY A 99 3.70 -5.52 -6.17
CA GLY A 99 3.11 -4.20 -6.03
C GLY A 99 1.77 -4.07 -6.72
N ARG A 100 1.69 -4.56 -7.94
CA ARG A 100 0.44 -4.52 -8.72
C ARG A 100 -0.67 -5.33 -8.04
N LYS A 101 -0.34 -6.49 -7.49
CA LYS A 101 -1.32 -7.31 -6.79
C LYS A 101 -1.83 -6.63 -5.52
N LEU A 102 -0.93 -5.98 -4.77
CA LEU A 102 -1.31 -5.19 -3.60
C LEU A 102 -2.28 -4.06 -3.98
N VAL A 103 -1.96 -3.30 -5.02
CA VAL A 103 -2.82 -2.21 -5.49
C VAL A 103 -4.18 -2.75 -5.90
N THR A 104 -4.22 -3.79 -6.71
CA THR A 104 -5.48 -4.38 -7.18
C THR A 104 -6.35 -4.83 -6.02
N ALA A 105 -5.77 -5.51 -5.03
CA ALA A 105 -6.50 -5.98 -3.87
C ALA A 105 -7.01 -4.85 -2.99
N LEU A 106 -6.19 -3.82 -2.77
CA LEU A 106 -6.61 -2.65 -2.00
C LEU A 106 -7.77 -1.93 -2.68
N LEU A 107 -7.69 -1.72 -4.00
CA LEU A 107 -8.77 -1.07 -4.74
C LEU A 107 -10.05 -1.88 -4.76
N ALA A 108 -9.94 -3.21 -4.80
CA ALA A 108 -11.11 -4.10 -4.80
C ALA A 108 -11.94 -3.96 -3.53
N GLY A 109 -11.33 -3.56 -2.42
CA GLY A 109 -12.03 -3.36 -1.15
C GLY A 109 -12.65 -1.97 -0.99
N VAL A 110 -12.47 -1.07 -1.96
CA VAL A 110 -12.98 0.30 -1.87
C VAL A 110 -14.40 0.38 -2.45
N ASP A 111 -15.33 0.88 -1.66
CA ASP A 111 -16.71 1.04 -2.07
C ASP A 111 -16.91 2.21 -3.03
N GLY A 112 -17.82 2.04 -3.98
CA GLY A 112 -18.29 3.10 -4.84
C GLY A 112 -17.22 3.67 -5.76
N ASP A 113 -17.29 4.98 -5.96
CA ASP A 113 -16.47 5.71 -6.90
C ASP A 113 -15.45 6.62 -6.22
N ARG A 114 -15.04 6.28 -5.01
CA ARG A 114 -14.06 7.08 -4.26
C ARG A 114 -12.74 7.14 -5.04
N SER A 115 -12.20 8.34 -5.14
CA SER A 115 -10.88 8.54 -5.74
C SER A 115 -9.79 8.12 -4.76
N ILE A 116 -8.64 7.77 -5.30
CA ILE A 116 -7.48 7.34 -4.51
C ILE A 116 -6.32 8.26 -4.85
N THR A 117 -5.68 8.85 -3.85
CA THR A 117 -4.48 9.66 -4.05
C THR A 117 -3.23 8.86 -3.68
N VAL A 118 -2.09 9.31 -4.15
CA VAL A 118 -0.79 8.80 -3.72
C VAL A 118 0.24 9.92 -3.78
N ASN A 119 1.12 9.93 -2.80
CA ASN A 119 2.30 10.80 -2.82
C ASN A 119 3.47 9.94 -3.26
N ALA A 120 3.76 9.95 -4.56
CA ALA A 120 4.75 9.07 -5.16
C ALA A 120 6.16 9.61 -4.97
N ALA A 121 7.06 8.78 -4.45
CA ALA A 121 8.48 9.09 -4.50
C ALA A 121 8.92 9.11 -5.97
N PRO A 122 9.93 9.92 -6.34
CA PRO A 122 10.34 10.02 -7.75
C PRO A 122 10.61 8.68 -8.42
N ALA A 123 11.22 7.74 -7.71
CA ALA A 123 11.54 6.43 -8.26
C ALA A 123 10.31 5.54 -8.47
N SER A 124 9.17 5.88 -7.90
CA SER A 124 7.95 5.08 -7.99
C SER A 124 6.90 5.65 -8.94
N ILE A 125 7.15 6.81 -9.55
CA ILE A 125 6.17 7.47 -10.42
C ILE A 125 5.73 6.56 -11.56
N THR A 126 6.67 5.92 -12.24
CA THR A 126 6.36 5.02 -13.36
C THR A 126 5.45 3.89 -12.92
N PHE A 127 5.70 3.32 -11.73
CA PHE A 127 4.84 2.27 -11.20
C PHE A 127 3.41 2.76 -11.01
N TRP A 128 3.23 3.91 -10.32
CA TRP A 128 1.89 4.41 -10.04
C TRP A 128 1.13 4.77 -11.31
N GLU A 129 1.83 5.35 -12.29
CA GLU A 129 1.21 5.64 -13.59
C GLU A 129 0.84 4.37 -14.33
N SER A 130 1.64 3.31 -14.21
CA SER A 130 1.35 2.03 -14.84
C SER A 130 0.11 1.33 -14.28
N VAL A 131 -0.31 1.67 -13.06
CA VAL A 131 -1.52 1.11 -12.45
C VAL A 131 -2.70 2.08 -12.50
N GLY A 132 -2.59 3.15 -13.30
CA GLY A 132 -3.72 4.01 -13.65
C GLY A 132 -3.77 5.36 -12.97
N PHE A 133 -2.80 5.70 -12.14
CA PHE A 133 -2.77 7.01 -11.49
C PHE A 133 -2.25 8.07 -12.44
N ASN A 134 -2.83 9.27 -12.36
CA ASN A 134 -2.44 10.41 -13.19
C ASN A 134 -1.95 11.56 -12.31
N PRO A 135 -1.03 12.40 -12.84
CA PRO A 135 -0.57 13.57 -12.09
C PRO A 135 -1.73 14.46 -11.66
N ASP A 136 -1.65 14.97 -10.44
CA ASP A 136 -2.64 15.90 -9.90
C ASP A 136 -1.90 17.05 -9.21
N PRO A 137 -2.14 18.29 -9.62
CA PRO A 137 -1.36 19.45 -9.10
C PRO A 137 -1.75 19.90 -7.70
N ARG A 138 -2.80 19.35 -7.08
CA ARG A 138 -3.20 19.76 -5.75
C ARG A 138 -2.14 19.41 -4.72
N ASP A 139 -2.08 20.20 -3.63
CA ASP A 139 -1.09 20.01 -2.57
C ASP A 139 -1.34 18.71 -1.79
N GLY A 140 -0.27 18.14 -1.29
CA GLY A 140 -0.31 17.01 -0.37
C GLY A 140 -0.14 15.63 -1.01
N HIS A 141 -0.31 15.54 -2.32
CA HIS A 141 -0.11 14.30 -3.07
C HIS A 141 0.39 14.63 -4.47
N THR A 142 0.84 13.62 -5.22
CA THR A 142 1.38 13.83 -6.56
C THR A 142 0.46 13.30 -7.64
N HIS A 143 -0.29 12.24 -7.36
CA HIS A 143 -1.09 11.53 -8.34
C HIS A 143 -2.44 11.15 -7.78
N ILE A 144 -3.41 10.95 -8.66
CA ILE A 144 -4.76 10.53 -8.29
C ILE A 144 -5.27 9.48 -9.28
N LEU A 145 -6.01 8.53 -8.77
CA LEU A 145 -6.82 7.60 -9.54
C LEU A 145 -8.27 8.00 -9.36
N SER A 146 -8.86 8.55 -10.41
CA SER A 146 -10.29 8.91 -10.40
C SER A 146 -11.10 7.68 -10.76
N ARG A 147 -12.11 7.38 -9.95
CA ARG A 147 -12.98 6.22 -10.13
C ARG A 147 -14.39 6.74 -10.27
N GLU A 148 -14.82 6.98 -11.50
CA GLU A 148 -16.16 7.47 -11.76
C GLU A 148 -17.11 6.32 -12.04
N SER A 149 -18.31 6.44 -11.51
CA SER A 149 -19.40 5.53 -11.88
C SER A 149 -19.84 5.82 -13.29
N VAL A 150 -20.03 4.78 -14.05
CA VAL A 150 -20.50 4.88 -15.43
C VAL A 150 -21.98 4.56 -15.48
#